data_356824ed10bdb9aa3da706615902f898
#
_entry.id   356824ed10bdb9aa3da706615902f898
#
_cell.length_a   1.000
_cell.length_b   1.000
_cell.length_c   1.000
_cell.angle_alpha   90.00
_cell.angle_beta   90.00
_cell.angle_gamma   90.00
#
_symmetry.space_group_name_H-M   'P 1'
#
loop_
_entity.id
_entity.type
_entity.pdbx_description
1 polymer ?
#
loop_
_entity_poly.entity_id
_entity_poly.type
_entity_poly.pdbx_seq_one_letter_code
_entity_poly.pdbx_strand_id
1 'polypeptide(L)'
;MFPDRIVVGTDSREALDVLRALYRPIIEQSFPTELDPRPKVAVPFVTTDTVSAEMVKYAANAFLATKISFINEIANLCELVGADITEVAAGIGLDGRIGARFLSAGIGWGGSCLPKDVAALRAVAREYEYEPALLDATVAVNERQCKRVVSKLQGELRTLKGKRVALLGLAFKPNTDDLRQAPSLAIARELLSLGARTVGYDPAAGKAAARRLPQLEVVFDPYDALKGAHAAVLVTEWDEFRTLDLGRAASLMEQPKLLVDGRNALDPEAARAGGLLYTDFGRG
;
A
#
# COMPACT_ATOMS: atom_id res chain seq x y z
N MET A 1 3.41 14.44 -17.53
CA MET A 1 4.08 15.46 -16.67
C MET A 1 3.06 16.52 -16.21
N PHE A 2 2.17 16.11 -15.30
CA PHE A 2 1.11 16.98 -14.77
C PHE A 2 1.18 16.96 -13.23
N PRO A 3 2.18 17.65 -12.62
CA PRO A 3 2.30 17.70 -11.17
C PRO A 3 1.21 18.60 -10.56
N ASP A 4 0.77 18.30 -9.35
CA ASP A 4 -0.19 19.14 -8.61
C ASP A 4 0.42 20.51 -8.22
N ARG A 5 1.73 20.59 -8.08
CA ARG A 5 2.50 21.79 -7.79
C ARG A 5 4.00 21.58 -8.02
N ILE A 6 4.74 22.69 -8.17
CA ILE A 6 6.19 22.73 -8.12
C ILE A 6 6.57 23.60 -6.91
N VAL A 7 7.47 23.09 -6.03
CA VAL A 7 7.97 23.83 -4.88
C VAL A 7 9.47 24.00 -5.05
N VAL A 8 9.95 25.25 -4.93
CA VAL A 8 11.36 25.61 -5.05
C VAL A 8 11.79 26.38 -3.81
N GLY A 9 12.83 25.86 -3.14
CA GLY A 9 13.49 26.54 -2.05
C GLY A 9 14.80 27.17 -2.50
N THR A 10 14.94 28.49 -2.38
CA THR A 10 16.19 29.20 -2.71
C THR A 10 16.17 30.63 -2.15
N ASP A 11 17.32 31.09 -1.72
CA ASP A 11 17.57 32.50 -1.32
C ASP A 11 18.11 33.33 -2.52
N SER A 12 18.46 32.68 -3.64
CA SER A 12 18.98 33.33 -4.85
C SER A 12 17.85 33.64 -5.84
N ARG A 13 17.68 34.94 -6.14
CA ARG A 13 16.74 35.40 -7.16
C ARG A 13 17.11 34.89 -8.56
N GLU A 14 18.41 34.87 -8.87
CA GLU A 14 18.90 34.35 -10.16
C GLU A 14 18.59 32.89 -10.33
N ALA A 15 18.82 32.04 -9.30
CA ALA A 15 18.48 30.63 -9.32
C ALA A 15 16.96 30.42 -9.48
N LEU A 16 16.16 31.25 -8.82
CA LEU A 16 14.70 31.19 -8.95
C LEU A 16 14.24 31.51 -10.38
N ASP A 17 14.82 32.55 -11.01
CA ASP A 17 14.46 32.94 -12.39
C ASP A 17 14.83 31.81 -13.40
N VAL A 18 16.02 31.21 -13.23
CA VAL A 18 16.46 30.06 -14.04
C VAL A 18 15.52 28.87 -13.87
N LEU A 19 15.17 28.49 -12.64
CA LEU A 19 14.26 27.37 -12.38
C LEU A 19 12.85 27.65 -12.90
N ARG A 20 12.34 28.87 -12.73
CA ARG A 20 11.03 29.25 -13.28
C ARG A 20 11.01 29.16 -14.81
N ALA A 21 12.07 29.61 -15.48
CA ALA A 21 12.21 29.50 -16.93
C ALA A 21 12.28 28.02 -17.37
N LEU A 22 13.06 27.20 -16.67
CA LEU A 22 13.20 25.77 -16.95
C LEU A 22 11.84 25.01 -16.84
N TYR A 23 11.10 25.30 -15.77
CA TYR A 23 9.79 24.63 -15.53
C TYR A 23 8.61 25.30 -16.22
N ARG A 24 8.83 26.43 -16.91
CA ARG A 24 7.75 27.20 -17.58
C ARG A 24 6.86 26.36 -18.47
N PRO A 25 7.34 25.43 -19.33
CA PRO A 25 6.47 24.58 -20.13
C PRO A 25 5.53 23.72 -19.30
N ILE A 26 5.97 23.24 -18.12
CA ILE A 26 5.17 22.46 -17.19
C ILE A 26 4.17 23.35 -16.45
N ILE A 27 4.61 24.53 -15.99
CA ILE A 27 3.76 25.50 -15.30
C ILE A 27 2.60 25.92 -16.20
N GLU A 28 2.90 26.29 -17.45
CA GLU A 28 1.94 26.78 -18.44
C GLU A 28 1.22 25.65 -19.20
N GLN A 29 1.62 24.37 -18.96
CA GLN A 29 1.12 23.21 -19.71
C GLN A 29 1.25 23.36 -21.22
N SER A 30 2.34 23.99 -21.68
CA SER A 30 2.59 24.33 -23.08
C SER A 30 3.37 23.28 -23.89
N PHE A 31 3.75 22.16 -23.27
CA PHE A 31 4.45 21.04 -23.94
C PHE A 31 3.48 20.17 -24.76
N PRO A 32 3.96 19.52 -25.86
CA PRO A 32 3.16 18.57 -26.61
C PRO A 32 2.73 17.36 -25.75
N THR A 33 1.46 16.95 -25.88
CA THR A 33 0.94 15.75 -25.20
C THR A 33 -0.19 15.14 -26.01
N GLU A 34 -0.30 13.82 -25.98
CA GLU A 34 -1.41 13.04 -26.54
C GLU A 34 -2.60 12.92 -25.57
N LEU A 35 -2.44 13.37 -24.30
CA LEU A 35 -3.49 13.28 -23.30
C LEU A 35 -4.62 14.29 -23.60
N ASP A 36 -5.84 13.77 -23.68
CA ASP A 36 -7.07 14.53 -23.81
C ASP A 36 -8.13 13.98 -22.83
N PRO A 37 -8.74 14.79 -21.96
CA PRO A 37 -8.49 16.23 -21.81
C PRO A 37 -7.19 16.53 -21.05
N ARG A 38 -6.53 17.63 -21.42
CA ARG A 38 -5.44 18.19 -20.61
C ARG A 38 -5.98 18.72 -19.29
N PRO A 39 -5.21 18.62 -18.18
CA PRO A 39 -5.49 19.42 -16.99
C PRO A 39 -5.57 20.91 -17.38
N LYS A 40 -6.71 21.55 -17.16
CA LYS A 40 -6.97 22.93 -17.62
C LYS A 40 -6.41 24.01 -16.69
N VAL A 41 -5.69 23.63 -15.63
CA VAL A 41 -5.22 24.56 -14.60
C VAL A 41 -3.70 24.64 -14.66
N ALA A 42 -3.17 25.87 -14.70
CA ALA A 42 -1.74 26.10 -14.57
C ALA A 42 -1.20 25.45 -13.28
N VAL A 43 -0.03 24.83 -13.37
CA VAL A 43 0.61 24.19 -12.21
C VAL A 43 1.13 25.27 -11.26
N PRO A 44 0.69 25.34 -9.99
CA PRO A 44 1.18 26.31 -9.04
C PRO A 44 2.71 26.18 -8.86
N PHE A 45 3.41 27.30 -8.94
CA PHE A 45 4.84 27.42 -8.69
C PHE A 45 5.07 28.17 -7.38
N VAL A 46 5.36 27.42 -6.32
CA VAL A 46 5.52 27.93 -4.95
C VAL A 46 7.00 28.16 -4.69
N THR A 47 7.34 29.34 -4.17
CA THR A 47 8.70 29.71 -3.80
C THR A 47 8.81 29.97 -2.32
N THR A 48 9.86 29.45 -1.69
CA THR A 48 10.12 29.59 -0.27
C THR A 48 11.62 29.46 0.00
N ASP A 49 12.05 29.52 1.26
CA ASP A 49 13.41 29.18 1.66
C ASP A 49 13.68 27.67 1.52
N THR A 50 14.94 27.26 1.58
CA THR A 50 15.36 25.86 1.38
C THR A 50 14.80 24.92 2.43
N VAL A 51 14.81 25.34 3.70
CA VAL A 51 14.34 24.52 4.83
C VAL A 51 12.84 24.26 4.74
N SER A 52 12.06 25.30 4.43
CA SER A 52 10.62 25.19 4.24
C SER A 52 10.27 24.32 3.03
N ALA A 53 11.02 24.40 1.92
CA ALA A 53 10.78 23.56 0.74
C ALA A 53 11.02 22.08 1.05
N GLU A 54 12.08 21.75 1.77
CA GLU A 54 12.33 20.38 2.24
C GLU A 54 11.23 19.91 3.17
N MET A 55 10.83 20.73 4.14
CA MET A 55 9.76 20.40 5.09
C MET A 55 8.42 20.15 4.37
N VAL A 56 8.06 20.91 3.34
CA VAL A 56 6.86 20.69 2.54
C VAL A 56 6.81 19.27 1.99
N LYS A 57 7.95 18.76 1.49
CA LYS A 57 8.03 17.39 0.93
C LYS A 57 7.82 16.34 2.01
N TYR A 58 8.54 16.44 3.11
CA TYR A 58 8.47 15.47 4.20
C TYR A 58 7.10 15.50 4.91
N ALA A 59 6.58 16.69 5.19
CA ALA A 59 5.26 16.85 5.82
C ALA A 59 4.13 16.29 4.95
N ALA A 60 4.17 16.51 3.63
CA ALA A 60 3.18 15.94 2.72
C ALA A 60 3.18 14.42 2.77
N ASN A 61 4.35 13.77 2.70
CA ASN A 61 4.44 12.32 2.75
C ASN A 61 4.04 11.77 4.14
N ALA A 62 4.41 12.43 5.22
CA ALA A 62 4.00 12.06 6.57
C ALA A 62 2.49 12.16 6.75
N PHE A 63 1.85 13.20 6.21
CA PHE A 63 0.40 13.35 6.24
C PHE A 63 -0.32 12.25 5.44
N LEU A 64 0.19 11.90 4.25
CA LEU A 64 -0.36 10.80 3.46
C LEU A 64 -0.23 9.45 4.18
N ALA A 65 0.91 9.18 4.84
CA ALA A 65 1.09 8.00 5.67
C ALA A 65 0.11 7.98 6.85
N THR A 66 -0.13 9.13 7.49
CA THR A 66 -1.11 9.28 8.58
C THR A 66 -2.53 9.01 8.08
N LYS A 67 -2.92 9.50 6.89
CA LYS A 67 -4.25 9.20 6.32
C LYS A 67 -4.46 7.69 6.15
N ILE A 68 -3.47 6.96 5.63
CA ILE A 68 -3.57 5.50 5.45
C ILE A 68 -3.61 4.79 6.82
N SER A 69 -2.78 5.20 7.77
CA SER A 69 -2.81 4.62 9.11
C SER A 69 -4.13 4.92 9.82
N PHE A 70 -4.68 6.13 9.69
CA PHE A 70 -5.97 6.50 10.22
C PHE A 70 -7.09 5.60 9.68
N ILE A 71 -7.20 5.47 8.36
CA ILE A 71 -8.28 4.65 7.79
C ILE A 71 -8.11 3.15 8.12
N ASN A 72 -6.87 2.68 8.29
CA ASN A 72 -6.61 1.33 8.76
C ASN A 72 -7.04 1.11 10.22
N GLU A 73 -6.85 2.10 11.09
CA GLU A 73 -7.34 2.04 12.47
C GLU A 73 -8.87 2.04 12.51
N ILE A 74 -9.53 2.88 11.69
CA ILE A 74 -10.99 2.88 11.55
C ILE A 74 -11.49 1.55 10.99
N ALA A 75 -10.80 0.94 9.99
CA ALA A 75 -11.15 -0.38 9.48
C ALA A 75 -11.15 -1.44 10.58
N ASN A 76 -10.15 -1.41 11.46
CA ASN A 76 -10.08 -2.31 12.60
C ASN A 76 -11.26 -2.12 13.58
N LEU A 77 -11.74 -0.89 13.77
CA LEU A 77 -12.93 -0.60 14.56
C LEU A 77 -14.21 -1.04 13.83
N CYS A 78 -14.30 -0.84 12.51
CA CYS A 78 -15.43 -1.31 11.71
C CYS A 78 -15.64 -2.83 11.87
N GLU A 79 -14.57 -3.64 11.83
CA GLU A 79 -14.67 -5.09 12.08
C GLU A 79 -15.30 -5.42 13.45
N LEU A 80 -15.06 -4.60 14.48
CA LEU A 80 -15.57 -4.84 15.83
C LEU A 80 -17.03 -4.45 15.98
N VAL A 81 -17.51 -3.44 15.24
CA VAL A 81 -18.86 -2.91 15.36
C VAL A 81 -19.80 -3.33 14.23
N GLY A 82 -19.30 -4.09 13.24
CA GLY A 82 -20.08 -4.54 12.08
C GLY A 82 -20.35 -3.45 11.04
N ALA A 83 -19.46 -2.45 10.92
CA ALA A 83 -19.54 -1.42 9.89
C ALA A 83 -18.67 -1.80 8.67
N ASP A 84 -18.99 -1.22 7.50
CA ASP A 84 -18.18 -1.39 6.28
C ASP A 84 -17.25 -0.19 6.09
N ILE A 85 -15.94 -0.44 6.12
CA ILE A 85 -14.92 0.60 5.94
C ILE A 85 -14.97 1.25 4.56
N THR A 86 -15.44 0.55 3.54
CA THR A 86 -15.53 1.10 2.18
C THR A 86 -16.59 2.19 2.12
N GLU A 87 -17.73 1.98 2.79
CA GLU A 87 -18.79 2.99 2.93
C GLU A 87 -18.34 4.16 3.82
N VAL A 88 -17.68 3.86 4.93
CA VAL A 88 -17.13 4.90 5.83
C VAL A 88 -16.10 5.74 5.10
N ALA A 89 -15.14 5.13 4.38
CA ALA A 89 -14.13 5.85 3.60
C ALA A 89 -14.75 6.68 2.47
N ALA A 90 -15.76 6.15 1.78
CA ALA A 90 -16.51 6.88 0.76
C ALA A 90 -17.23 8.09 1.38
N GLY A 91 -17.94 7.89 2.49
CA GLY A 91 -18.69 8.94 3.16
C GLY A 91 -17.81 10.11 3.62
N ILE A 92 -16.74 9.82 4.38
CA ILE A 92 -15.82 10.88 4.84
C ILE A 92 -15.02 11.50 3.69
N GLY A 93 -14.76 10.73 2.62
CA GLY A 93 -14.03 11.20 1.44
C GLY A 93 -14.76 12.24 0.61
N LEU A 94 -16.10 12.34 0.74
CA LEU A 94 -16.93 13.37 0.09
C LEU A 94 -16.74 14.74 0.73
N ASP A 95 -16.26 14.83 1.97
CA ASP A 95 -15.91 16.12 2.57
C ASP A 95 -14.66 16.68 1.90
N GLY A 96 -14.80 17.83 1.23
CA GLY A 96 -13.69 18.48 0.51
C GLY A 96 -12.48 18.83 1.39
N ARG A 97 -12.65 18.91 2.72
CA ARG A 97 -11.56 19.13 3.68
C ARG A 97 -10.74 17.86 3.89
N ILE A 98 -11.30 16.67 3.67
CA ILE A 98 -10.66 15.37 3.83
C ILE A 98 -10.18 14.84 2.49
N GLY A 99 -11.07 14.76 1.51
CA GLY A 99 -10.83 14.21 0.17
C GLY A 99 -10.64 12.69 0.14
N ALA A 100 -11.08 12.05 -0.92
CA ALA A 100 -11.15 10.58 -1.02
C ALA A 100 -9.77 9.88 -1.15
N ARG A 101 -8.72 10.58 -1.61
CA ARG A 101 -7.41 9.96 -1.84
C ARG A 101 -6.75 9.53 -0.52
N PHE A 102 -6.07 8.38 -0.55
CA PHE A 102 -5.35 7.78 0.60
C PHE A 102 -6.27 7.32 1.76
N LEU A 103 -7.52 6.98 1.45
CA LEU A 103 -8.48 6.39 2.40
C LEU A 103 -8.78 4.91 2.10
N SER A 104 -7.94 4.23 1.34
CA SER A 104 -8.09 2.78 1.10
C SER A 104 -7.49 1.99 2.25
N ALA A 105 -8.33 1.31 3.01
CA ALA A 105 -7.91 0.44 4.10
C ALA A 105 -7.32 -0.87 3.57
N GLY A 106 -6.41 -1.49 4.34
CA GLY A 106 -5.77 -2.77 4.01
C GLY A 106 -4.57 -3.07 4.89
N ILE A 107 -3.58 -3.76 4.34
CA ILE A 107 -2.39 -4.26 5.07
C ILE A 107 -1.34 -3.18 5.38
N GLY A 108 -1.62 -1.92 5.12
CA GLY A 108 -0.71 -0.81 5.39
C GLY A 108 0.07 -0.32 4.17
N TRP A 109 0.96 0.63 4.43
CA TRP A 109 1.79 1.30 3.44
C TRP A 109 3.25 0.84 3.50
N GLY A 110 3.92 0.93 2.36
CA GLY A 110 5.33 0.63 2.17
C GLY A 110 5.93 1.49 1.06
N GLY A 111 6.91 0.96 0.37
CA GLY A 111 7.59 1.64 -0.72
C GLY A 111 8.80 2.46 -0.29
N SER A 112 9.35 3.22 -1.23
CA SER A 112 10.60 3.96 -1.04
C SER A 112 10.42 5.34 -0.40
N CYS A 113 9.22 5.92 -0.45
CA CYS A 113 9.00 7.31 -0.05
C CYS A 113 8.43 7.43 1.37
N LEU A 114 7.23 6.90 1.63
CA LEU A 114 6.55 7.09 2.91
C LEU A 114 7.39 6.60 4.11
N PRO A 115 7.93 5.35 4.10
CA PRO A 115 8.70 4.87 5.25
C PRO A 115 9.95 5.71 5.54
N LYS A 116 10.70 6.06 4.50
CA LYS A 116 11.92 6.84 4.62
C LYS A 116 11.65 8.26 5.12
N ASP A 117 10.64 8.94 4.57
CA ASP A 117 10.37 10.34 4.87
C ASP A 117 9.77 10.49 6.28
N VAL A 118 8.89 9.58 6.71
CA VAL A 118 8.39 9.54 8.08
C VAL A 118 9.52 9.25 9.07
N ALA A 119 10.41 8.29 8.75
CA ALA A 119 11.56 7.98 9.60
C ALA A 119 12.51 9.17 9.72
N ALA A 120 12.77 9.91 8.63
CA ALA A 120 13.62 11.10 8.65
C ALA A 120 13.02 12.21 9.54
N LEU A 121 11.72 12.51 9.41
CA LEU A 121 11.06 13.51 10.29
C LEU A 121 11.12 13.10 11.77
N ARG A 122 10.91 11.81 12.07
CA ARG A 122 11.03 11.31 13.45
C ARG A 122 12.45 11.46 13.99
N ALA A 123 13.46 11.22 13.16
CA ALA A 123 14.86 11.39 13.54
C ALA A 123 15.18 12.88 13.82
N VAL A 124 14.82 13.76 12.89
CA VAL A 124 14.99 15.21 13.05
C VAL A 124 14.27 15.72 14.30
N ALA A 125 13.02 15.31 14.54
CA ALA A 125 12.30 15.72 15.74
C ALA A 125 13.08 15.37 17.02
N ARG A 126 13.63 14.15 17.10
CA ARG A 126 14.42 13.72 18.27
C ARG A 126 15.75 14.42 18.43
N GLU A 127 16.39 14.82 17.32
CA GLU A 127 17.60 15.67 17.36
C GLU A 127 17.34 17.03 18.02
N TYR A 128 16.10 17.56 17.87
CA TYR A 128 15.64 18.78 18.51
C TYR A 128 14.87 18.53 19.80
N GLU A 129 15.03 17.38 20.43
CA GLU A 129 14.39 17.00 21.70
C GLU A 129 12.85 17.10 21.66
N TYR A 130 12.24 16.96 20.46
CA TYR A 130 10.79 16.97 20.27
C TYR A 130 10.25 15.54 20.09
N GLU A 131 9.21 15.19 20.84
CA GLU A 131 8.53 13.90 20.74
C GLU A 131 7.47 13.93 19.63
N PRO A 132 7.67 13.23 18.49
CA PRO A 132 6.73 13.25 17.37
C PRO A 132 5.60 12.25 17.54
N ALA A 133 4.78 12.38 18.59
CA ALA A 133 3.78 11.40 19.02
C ALA A 133 2.83 10.95 17.89
N LEU A 134 2.36 11.87 17.04
CA LEU A 134 1.49 11.53 15.91
C LEU A 134 2.20 10.65 14.87
N LEU A 135 3.47 10.95 14.57
CA LEU A 135 4.25 10.15 13.61
C LEU A 135 4.60 8.78 14.17
N ASP A 136 4.89 8.71 15.46
CA ASP A 136 5.13 7.44 16.15
C ASP A 136 3.87 6.58 16.16
N ALA A 137 2.69 7.15 16.45
CA ALA A 137 1.40 6.46 16.36
C ALA A 137 1.11 5.99 14.93
N THR A 138 1.37 6.83 13.92
CA THR A 138 1.20 6.49 12.49
C THR A 138 2.00 5.25 12.10
N VAL A 139 3.26 5.17 12.52
CA VAL A 139 4.12 4.01 12.26
C VAL A 139 3.64 2.78 13.03
N ALA A 140 3.29 2.93 14.30
CA ALA A 140 2.82 1.83 15.14
C ALA A 140 1.53 1.18 14.60
N VAL A 141 0.59 1.99 14.09
CA VAL A 141 -0.62 1.48 13.42
C VAL A 141 -0.25 0.69 12.17
N ASN A 142 0.64 1.23 11.32
CA ASN A 142 1.08 0.56 10.10
C ASN A 142 1.76 -0.79 10.35
N GLU A 143 2.64 -0.87 11.34
CA GLU A 143 3.30 -2.12 11.73
C GLU A 143 2.31 -3.18 12.21
N ARG A 144 1.26 -2.77 12.93
CA ARG A 144 0.19 -3.68 13.37
C ARG A 144 -0.59 -4.29 12.21
N GLN A 145 -0.77 -3.56 11.10
CA GLN A 145 -1.54 -4.06 9.96
C GLN A 145 -0.94 -5.32 9.32
N CYS A 146 0.38 -5.36 9.12
CA CYS A 146 1.04 -6.57 8.62
C CYS A 146 0.84 -7.77 9.59
N LYS A 147 0.91 -7.54 10.91
CA LYS A 147 0.67 -8.58 11.92
C LYS A 147 -0.78 -9.06 11.93
N ARG A 148 -1.75 -8.20 11.62
CA ARG A 148 -3.16 -8.59 11.51
C ARG A 148 -3.40 -9.62 10.40
N VAL A 149 -2.65 -9.57 9.28
CA VAL A 149 -2.70 -10.63 8.27
C VAL A 149 -2.39 -11.98 8.90
N VAL A 150 -1.30 -12.06 9.63
CA VAL A 150 -0.88 -13.30 10.31
C VAL A 150 -1.91 -13.73 11.34
N SER A 151 -2.46 -12.79 12.12
CA SER A 151 -3.52 -13.10 13.09
C SER A 151 -4.78 -13.63 12.43
N LYS A 152 -5.23 -13.07 11.30
CA LYS A 152 -6.38 -13.59 10.53
C LYS A 152 -6.11 -15.01 10.02
N LEU A 153 -4.92 -15.27 9.49
CA LEU A 153 -4.50 -16.61 9.07
C LEU A 153 -4.50 -17.60 10.24
N GLN A 154 -3.99 -17.22 11.41
CA GLN A 154 -3.96 -18.08 12.60
C GLN A 154 -5.35 -18.33 13.17
N GLY A 155 -6.24 -17.36 13.11
CA GLY A 155 -7.64 -17.51 13.55
C GLY A 155 -8.33 -18.66 12.84
N GLU A 156 -8.17 -18.77 11.52
CA GLU A 156 -8.81 -19.78 10.69
C GLU A 156 -8.00 -21.09 10.60
N LEU A 157 -6.69 -21.00 10.43
CA LEU A 157 -5.83 -22.18 10.24
C LEU A 157 -5.38 -22.82 11.57
N ARG A 158 -5.53 -22.11 12.70
CA ARG A 158 -5.10 -22.43 14.06
C ARG A 158 -3.59 -22.61 14.19
N THR A 159 -2.92 -23.31 13.28
CA THR A 159 -1.46 -23.39 13.19
C THR A 159 -0.99 -23.09 11.78
N LEU A 160 0.11 -22.39 11.67
CA LEU A 160 0.76 -22.10 10.39
C LEU A 160 1.86 -23.10 10.03
N LYS A 161 2.37 -23.84 11.03
CA LYS A 161 3.43 -24.83 10.81
C LYS A 161 3.01 -25.89 9.81
N GLY A 162 3.76 -25.98 8.71
CA GLY A 162 3.52 -26.93 7.62
C GLY A 162 2.41 -26.53 6.64
N LYS A 163 1.65 -25.45 6.92
CA LYS A 163 0.62 -24.96 6.00
C LYS A 163 1.26 -24.25 4.82
N ARG A 164 0.71 -24.46 3.61
CA ARG A 164 1.10 -23.72 2.40
C ARG A 164 0.27 -22.45 2.32
N VAL A 165 0.92 -21.29 2.26
CA VAL A 165 0.27 -19.97 2.17
C VAL A 165 0.78 -19.27 0.92
N ALA A 166 -0.15 -18.88 0.04
CA ALA A 166 0.14 -18.11 -1.17
C ALA A 166 0.10 -16.61 -0.91
N LEU A 167 1.06 -15.86 -1.43
CA LEU A 167 1.05 -14.40 -1.44
C LEU A 167 0.86 -13.94 -2.89
N LEU A 168 -0.27 -13.30 -3.17
CA LEU A 168 -0.59 -12.71 -4.47
C LEU A 168 -0.22 -11.23 -4.46
N GLY A 169 0.83 -10.90 -5.21
CA GLY A 169 1.47 -9.59 -5.19
C GLY A 169 2.64 -9.51 -4.19
N LEU A 170 3.81 -9.11 -4.67
CA LEU A 170 5.03 -8.97 -3.88
C LEU A 170 5.56 -7.53 -3.89
N ALA A 171 5.37 -6.78 -4.99
CA ALA A 171 5.68 -5.35 -5.06
C ALA A 171 4.84 -4.54 -4.05
N PHE A 172 5.34 -3.38 -3.62
CA PHE A 172 4.63 -2.56 -2.62
C PHE A 172 3.34 -1.92 -3.15
N LYS A 173 3.17 -1.82 -4.46
CA LYS A 173 1.97 -1.35 -5.19
C LYS A 173 1.93 -1.94 -6.59
N PRO A 174 0.79 -1.88 -7.33
CA PRO A 174 0.72 -2.28 -8.72
C PRO A 174 1.62 -1.44 -9.64
N ASN A 175 1.90 -1.97 -10.84
CA ASN A 175 2.63 -1.31 -11.92
C ASN A 175 4.08 -0.92 -11.56
N THR A 176 4.75 -1.72 -10.71
CA THR A 176 6.16 -1.57 -10.37
C THR A 176 6.75 -2.92 -9.92
N ASP A 177 8.07 -3.04 -9.99
CA ASP A 177 8.85 -4.15 -9.43
C ASP A 177 9.50 -3.81 -8.07
N ASP A 178 9.15 -2.65 -7.49
CA ASP A 178 9.79 -2.12 -6.27
C ASP A 178 9.36 -2.90 -5.02
N LEU A 179 10.34 -3.52 -4.37
CA LEU A 179 10.20 -4.31 -3.15
C LEU A 179 10.65 -3.58 -1.88
N ARG A 180 11.01 -2.29 -1.98
CA ARG A 180 11.49 -1.54 -0.81
C ARG A 180 10.37 -1.37 0.20
N GLN A 181 10.62 -1.83 1.43
CA GLN A 181 9.62 -1.81 2.51
C GLN A 181 8.24 -2.38 2.10
N ALA A 182 8.24 -3.38 1.18
CA ALA A 182 7.01 -4.02 0.75
C ALA A 182 6.39 -4.85 1.89
N PRO A 183 5.10 -4.67 2.21
CA PRO A 183 4.40 -5.45 3.23
C PRO A 183 4.47 -6.96 2.98
N SER A 184 4.48 -7.39 1.73
CA SER A 184 4.61 -8.79 1.30
C SER A 184 5.83 -9.48 1.89
N LEU A 185 6.99 -8.81 1.85
CA LEU A 185 8.23 -9.39 2.38
C LEU A 185 8.25 -9.45 3.91
N ALA A 186 7.58 -8.51 4.59
CA ALA A 186 7.42 -8.57 6.04
C ALA A 186 6.51 -9.74 6.43
N ILE A 187 5.35 -9.87 5.77
CA ILE A 187 4.41 -10.97 5.96
C ILE A 187 5.09 -12.32 5.64
N ALA A 188 5.80 -12.42 4.51
CA ALA A 188 6.49 -13.65 4.12
C ALA A 188 7.51 -14.10 5.18
N ARG A 189 8.33 -13.18 5.73
CA ARG A 189 9.30 -13.50 6.78
C ARG A 189 8.61 -14.01 8.04
N GLU A 190 7.52 -13.38 8.45
CA GLU A 190 6.77 -13.79 9.63
C GLU A 190 6.13 -15.16 9.44
N LEU A 191 5.50 -15.43 8.29
CA LEU A 191 4.94 -16.74 7.95
C LEU A 191 6.01 -17.83 7.95
N LEU A 192 7.15 -17.59 7.34
CA LEU A 192 8.29 -18.52 7.32
C LEU A 192 8.81 -18.78 8.73
N SER A 193 8.92 -17.75 9.58
CA SER A 193 9.36 -17.91 10.98
C SER A 193 8.41 -18.76 11.83
N LEU A 194 7.11 -18.74 11.48
CA LEU A 194 6.06 -19.56 12.09
C LEU A 194 5.96 -20.98 11.48
N GLY A 195 6.88 -21.31 10.56
CA GLY A 195 6.98 -22.63 9.95
C GLY A 195 5.99 -22.88 8.79
N ALA A 196 5.39 -21.85 8.21
CA ALA A 196 4.59 -21.97 7.01
C ALA A 196 5.47 -22.20 5.77
N ARG A 197 4.94 -22.91 4.78
CA ARG A 197 5.49 -22.97 3.43
C ARG A 197 4.91 -21.82 2.63
N THR A 198 5.69 -20.77 2.39
CA THR A 198 5.20 -19.54 1.79
C THR A 198 5.59 -19.51 0.31
N VAL A 199 4.61 -19.29 -0.55
CA VAL A 199 4.74 -19.19 -2.01
C VAL A 199 4.29 -17.81 -2.44
N GLY A 200 5.07 -17.15 -3.30
CA GLY A 200 4.73 -15.82 -3.80
C GLY A 200 4.59 -15.79 -5.32
N TYR A 201 3.65 -15.01 -5.77
CA TYR A 201 3.51 -14.63 -7.18
C TYR A 201 3.40 -13.10 -7.32
N ASP A 202 4.09 -12.56 -8.30
CA ASP A 202 3.98 -11.16 -8.69
C ASP A 202 4.35 -11.02 -10.18
N PRO A 203 3.57 -10.30 -11.00
CA PRO A 203 3.83 -10.19 -12.43
C PRO A 203 5.14 -9.47 -12.78
N ALA A 204 5.65 -8.61 -11.90
CA ALA A 204 6.86 -7.82 -12.14
C ALA A 204 8.01 -8.14 -11.17
N ALA A 205 7.71 -8.30 -9.88
CA ALA A 205 8.71 -8.34 -8.81
C ALA A 205 9.20 -9.75 -8.45
N GLY A 206 8.62 -10.83 -9.00
CA GLY A 206 8.88 -12.21 -8.59
C GLY A 206 10.36 -12.59 -8.55
N LYS A 207 11.11 -12.35 -9.64
CA LYS A 207 12.56 -12.65 -9.70
C LYS A 207 13.38 -11.88 -8.66
N ALA A 208 13.02 -10.63 -8.41
CA ALA A 208 13.70 -9.79 -7.43
C ALA A 208 13.38 -10.24 -5.99
N ALA A 209 12.14 -10.65 -5.74
CA ALA A 209 11.68 -11.18 -4.46
C ALA A 209 12.42 -12.49 -4.10
N ALA A 210 12.54 -13.43 -5.05
CA ALA A 210 13.30 -14.67 -4.84
C ALA A 210 14.76 -14.42 -4.43
N ARG A 211 15.40 -13.42 -5.03
CA ARG A 211 16.78 -13.03 -4.64
C ARG A 211 16.84 -12.39 -3.27
N ARG A 212 15.83 -11.60 -2.90
CA ARG A 212 15.80 -10.85 -1.63
C ARG A 212 15.38 -11.70 -0.43
N LEU A 213 14.60 -12.74 -0.67
CA LEU A 213 14.13 -13.70 0.33
C LEU A 213 14.21 -15.12 -0.23
N PRO A 214 15.40 -15.77 -0.23
CA PRO A 214 15.61 -17.08 -0.85
C PRO A 214 14.75 -18.22 -0.29
N GLN A 215 14.20 -18.06 0.93
CA GLN A 215 13.28 -19.03 1.54
C GLN A 215 11.86 -18.93 1.00
N LEU A 216 11.51 -17.85 0.31
CA LEU A 216 10.23 -17.69 -0.37
C LEU A 216 10.26 -18.47 -1.69
N GLU A 217 9.41 -19.47 -1.82
CA GLU A 217 9.15 -20.09 -3.12
C GLU A 217 8.46 -19.06 -4.03
N VAL A 218 8.99 -18.81 -5.23
CA VAL A 218 8.38 -17.87 -6.18
C VAL A 218 8.01 -18.62 -7.45
N VAL A 219 6.75 -18.45 -7.85
CA VAL A 219 6.18 -19.01 -9.07
C VAL A 219 5.83 -17.91 -10.07
N PHE A 220 5.53 -18.27 -11.33
CA PHE A 220 5.31 -17.32 -12.42
C PHE A 220 3.89 -17.38 -13.00
N ASP A 221 2.99 -18.09 -12.33
CA ASP A 221 1.56 -18.14 -12.61
C ASP A 221 0.80 -18.02 -11.27
N PRO A 222 -0.26 -17.19 -11.16
CA PRO A 222 -1.00 -17.03 -9.92
C PRO A 222 -1.70 -18.32 -9.46
N TYR A 223 -2.12 -19.17 -10.39
CA TYR A 223 -2.76 -20.44 -10.05
C TYR A 223 -1.76 -21.49 -9.54
N ASP A 224 -0.48 -21.43 -9.97
CA ASP A 224 0.58 -22.26 -9.39
C ASP A 224 0.87 -21.88 -7.92
N ALA A 225 0.74 -20.60 -7.57
CA ALA A 225 0.83 -20.17 -6.18
C ALA A 225 -0.31 -20.77 -5.33
N LEU A 226 -1.52 -20.81 -5.88
CA LEU A 226 -2.72 -21.30 -5.20
C LEU A 226 -2.78 -22.83 -5.08
N LYS A 227 -2.08 -23.57 -5.95
CA LYS A 227 -2.10 -25.03 -5.96
C LYS A 227 -1.62 -25.64 -4.65
N GLY A 228 -2.53 -26.34 -3.96
CA GLY A 228 -2.27 -26.93 -2.64
C GLY A 228 -2.10 -25.93 -1.50
N ALA A 229 -2.44 -24.65 -1.72
CA ALA A 229 -2.41 -23.64 -0.67
C ALA A 229 -3.63 -23.79 0.26
N HIS A 230 -3.41 -23.75 1.58
CA HIS A 230 -4.48 -23.72 2.58
C HIS A 230 -5.07 -22.32 2.73
N ALA A 231 -4.24 -21.31 2.45
CA ALA A 231 -4.65 -19.92 2.42
C ALA A 231 -3.92 -19.15 1.33
N ALA A 232 -4.57 -18.09 0.84
CA ALA A 232 -3.99 -17.08 -0.01
C ALA A 232 -4.16 -15.70 0.64
N VAL A 233 -3.19 -14.82 0.45
CA VAL A 233 -3.24 -13.41 0.87
C VAL A 233 -3.07 -12.55 -0.36
N LEU A 234 -4.05 -11.71 -0.68
CA LEU A 234 -3.92 -10.68 -1.69
C LEU A 234 -3.20 -9.49 -1.06
N VAL A 235 -1.93 -9.30 -1.44
CA VAL A 235 -1.04 -8.29 -0.83
C VAL A 235 -0.94 -7.04 -1.68
N THR A 236 -0.97 -7.19 -3.01
CA THR A 236 -0.89 -6.07 -3.95
C THR A 236 -2.00 -6.19 -4.97
N GLU A 237 -2.75 -5.14 -5.16
CA GLU A 237 -3.99 -5.10 -5.96
C GLU A 237 -3.71 -4.95 -7.47
N TRP A 238 -2.92 -5.86 -8.06
CA TRP A 238 -2.75 -5.93 -9.51
C TRP A 238 -4.09 -6.20 -10.21
N ASP A 239 -4.31 -5.60 -11.38
CA ASP A 239 -5.56 -5.76 -12.12
C ASP A 239 -5.86 -7.21 -12.47
N GLU A 240 -4.84 -8.03 -12.72
CA GLU A 240 -5.01 -9.46 -13.00
C GLU A 240 -5.65 -10.23 -11.82
N PHE A 241 -5.42 -9.81 -10.57
CA PHE A 241 -6.05 -10.48 -9.42
C PHE A 241 -7.53 -10.13 -9.29
N ARG A 242 -7.95 -8.96 -9.77
CA ARG A 242 -9.37 -8.57 -9.80
C ARG A 242 -10.18 -9.41 -10.79
N THR A 243 -9.52 -9.98 -11.79
CA THR A 243 -10.11 -10.80 -12.85
C THR A 243 -9.81 -12.30 -12.69
N LEU A 244 -9.25 -12.74 -11.56
CA LEU A 244 -9.02 -14.13 -11.25
C LEU A 244 -10.35 -14.92 -11.27
N ASP A 245 -10.34 -16.09 -11.91
CA ASP A 245 -11.41 -17.08 -11.76
C ASP A 245 -11.36 -17.65 -10.34
N LEU A 246 -12.23 -17.15 -9.46
CA LEU A 246 -12.27 -17.51 -8.05
C LEU A 246 -12.73 -18.96 -7.83
N GLY A 247 -13.56 -19.52 -8.72
CA GLY A 247 -13.96 -20.93 -8.69
C GLY A 247 -12.78 -21.84 -9.01
N ARG A 248 -11.99 -21.51 -10.05
CA ARG A 248 -10.75 -22.21 -10.37
C ARG A 248 -9.75 -22.09 -9.22
N ALA A 249 -9.58 -20.89 -8.66
CA ALA A 249 -8.73 -20.67 -7.50
C ALA A 249 -9.08 -21.58 -6.34
N ALA A 250 -10.36 -21.63 -5.95
CA ALA A 250 -10.85 -22.50 -4.89
C ALA A 250 -10.67 -24.00 -5.20
N SER A 251 -10.77 -24.41 -6.48
CA SER A 251 -10.57 -25.81 -6.88
C SER A 251 -9.13 -26.30 -6.71
N LEU A 252 -8.16 -25.39 -6.78
CA LEU A 252 -6.73 -25.67 -6.64
C LEU A 252 -6.25 -25.65 -5.17
N MET A 253 -7.02 -25.01 -4.28
CA MET A 253 -6.63 -24.83 -2.88
C MET A 253 -7.09 -26.00 -1.99
N GLU A 254 -6.31 -26.24 -0.93
CA GLU A 254 -6.63 -27.16 0.15
C GLU A 254 -7.51 -26.48 1.22
N GLN A 255 -8.31 -27.29 1.93
CA GLN A 255 -9.15 -26.76 3.02
C GLN A 255 -8.33 -26.05 4.09
N PRO A 256 -8.83 -24.91 4.61
CA PRO A 256 -10.18 -24.34 4.46
C PRO A 256 -10.38 -23.43 3.24
N LYS A 257 -9.39 -23.31 2.33
CA LYS A 257 -9.43 -22.44 1.14
C LYS A 257 -9.60 -20.96 1.52
N LEU A 258 -8.85 -20.55 2.52
CA LEU A 258 -8.93 -19.20 3.05
C LEU A 258 -8.34 -18.18 2.08
N LEU A 259 -9.08 -17.12 1.80
CA LEU A 259 -8.58 -15.94 1.08
C LEU A 259 -8.65 -14.72 1.99
N VAL A 260 -7.49 -14.17 2.33
CA VAL A 260 -7.35 -12.89 3.04
C VAL A 260 -7.13 -11.79 2.01
N ASP A 261 -8.13 -10.97 1.78
CA ASP A 261 -8.02 -9.81 0.88
C ASP A 261 -7.43 -8.61 1.62
N GLY A 262 -6.12 -8.46 1.53
CA GLY A 262 -5.37 -7.39 2.19
C GLY A 262 -5.55 -6.01 1.57
N ARG A 263 -6.33 -5.89 0.49
CA ARG A 263 -6.53 -4.63 -0.25
C ARG A 263 -7.98 -4.26 -0.47
N ASN A 264 -8.91 -5.09 0.00
CA ASN A 264 -10.34 -4.92 -0.26
C ASN A 264 -10.64 -4.78 -1.77
N ALA A 265 -9.90 -5.54 -2.59
CA ALA A 265 -9.90 -5.40 -4.04
C ALA A 265 -10.87 -6.33 -4.74
N LEU A 266 -11.35 -7.36 -4.04
CA LEU A 266 -12.28 -8.37 -4.56
C LEU A 266 -13.69 -8.15 -4.03
N ASP A 267 -14.66 -8.67 -4.78
CA ASP A 267 -16.03 -8.77 -4.31
C ASP A 267 -16.17 -9.95 -3.32
N PRO A 268 -16.57 -9.69 -2.06
CA PRO A 268 -16.74 -10.72 -1.05
C PRO A 268 -17.76 -11.80 -1.42
N GLU A 269 -18.87 -11.40 -2.06
CA GLU A 269 -19.93 -12.34 -2.46
C GLU A 269 -19.45 -13.27 -3.58
N ALA A 270 -18.77 -12.71 -4.58
CA ALA A 270 -18.17 -13.51 -5.65
C ALA A 270 -17.11 -14.48 -5.12
N ALA A 271 -16.30 -14.08 -4.13
CA ALA A 271 -15.30 -14.94 -3.54
C ALA A 271 -15.94 -16.11 -2.76
N ARG A 272 -16.97 -15.85 -1.96
CA ARG A 272 -17.72 -16.87 -1.24
C ARG A 272 -18.48 -17.81 -2.19
N ALA A 273 -19.12 -17.26 -3.23
CA ALA A 273 -19.80 -18.04 -4.26
C ALA A 273 -18.83 -18.94 -5.05
N GLY A 274 -17.58 -18.50 -5.24
CA GLY A 274 -16.49 -19.28 -5.82
C GLY A 274 -16.00 -20.43 -4.92
N GLY A 275 -16.46 -20.54 -3.68
CA GLY A 275 -16.10 -21.60 -2.74
C GLY A 275 -14.90 -21.28 -1.85
N LEU A 276 -14.53 -20.00 -1.70
CA LEU A 276 -13.47 -19.53 -0.82
C LEU A 276 -14.02 -19.12 0.54
N LEU A 277 -13.30 -19.43 1.61
CA LEU A 277 -13.49 -18.80 2.90
C LEU A 277 -12.83 -17.41 2.83
N TYR A 278 -13.65 -16.37 2.76
CA TYR A 278 -13.17 -15.01 2.48
C TYR A 278 -13.16 -14.14 3.75
N THR A 279 -12.06 -13.43 3.95
CA THR A 279 -11.92 -12.38 4.95
C THR A 279 -11.12 -11.20 4.39
N ASP A 280 -11.31 -10.01 4.92
CA ASP A 280 -10.74 -8.76 4.45
C ASP A 280 -10.37 -7.82 5.61
N PHE A 281 -10.23 -6.53 5.34
CA PHE A 281 -9.89 -5.50 6.33
C PHE A 281 -10.99 -4.46 6.43
N GLY A 282 -11.88 -4.61 7.43
CA GLY A 282 -12.85 -3.60 7.83
C GLY A 282 -14.20 -3.68 7.13
N ARG A 283 -14.50 -4.81 6.43
CA ARG A 283 -15.85 -5.13 5.97
C ARG A 283 -16.40 -6.22 6.89
N GLY A 284 -17.35 -5.88 7.73
CA GLY A 284 -17.94 -6.75 8.74
C GLY A 284 -18.83 -7.86 8.18
#